data_d45fbf0716b3ded83bfe521b2f2833a2
#
_entry.id   d45fbf0716b3ded83bfe521b2f2833a2
#
_cell.length_a   1.000
_cell.length_b   1.000
_cell.length_c   1.000
_cell.angle_alpha   90.00
_cell.angle_beta   90.00
_cell.angle_gamma   90.00
#
_symmetry.space_group_name_H-M   'P 1'
#
loop_
_entity.id
_entity.type
_entity.pdbx_description
1 polymer ?
#
loop_
_entity_poly.entity_id
_entity_poly.type
_entity_poly.pdbx_seq_one_letter_code
_entity_poly.pdbx_strand_id
1 'polypeptide(L)'
;MIIIETLPMLRQQIRRWRQEGKRIALVPTMGNLHDGHMTLVDEARARADVVVVSVFVNPMQFDRPDDLARYPRTLQEDSEKLTRRGVDLVFAPAPAAVYPQGLEQQTYVDVPGISTILEGASRPGHFRGVSTIVSKLFNLVQPDLACFGEKDYQQLALIRKMVADMGYDIDIVGVPTVRAKDGLALSSRNGYLTAEERKVAPQLSKIMNALAQQLANGERQVEALLEQTAEQLRAAGFTPDELFIRDADSLQPLTVDSQRAVVLMAAWLGKARLIDNQQVDLTL
;
A
#
# COMPACT_ATOMS: atom_id res chain seq x y z
N MET A 1 -7.65 -23.32 6.90
CA MET A 1 -6.53 -22.37 6.72
C MET A 1 -5.40 -22.72 7.67
N ILE A 2 -4.18 -22.74 7.16
CA ILE A 2 -2.97 -23.06 7.94
C ILE A 2 -2.33 -21.75 8.40
N ILE A 3 -1.90 -21.66 9.66
CA ILE A 3 -1.13 -20.53 10.18
C ILE A 3 0.30 -21.00 10.41
N ILE A 4 1.26 -20.38 9.75
CA ILE A 4 2.68 -20.71 9.82
C ILE A 4 3.46 -19.50 10.35
N GLU A 5 4.33 -19.75 11.32
CA GLU A 5 5.13 -18.72 12.00
C GLU A 5 6.63 -18.83 11.70
N THR A 6 7.08 -19.95 11.13
CA THR A 6 8.51 -20.19 10.89
C THR A 6 8.82 -20.29 9.40
N LEU A 7 10.03 -19.88 9.02
CA LEU A 7 10.50 -19.95 7.64
C LEU A 7 10.63 -21.40 7.13
N PRO A 8 11.18 -22.35 7.88
CA PRO A 8 11.29 -23.73 7.40
C PRO A 8 9.93 -24.37 7.09
N MET A 9 8.92 -24.13 7.92
CA MET A 9 7.57 -24.66 7.69
C MET A 9 6.93 -24.01 6.46
N LEU A 10 7.12 -22.70 6.27
CA LEU A 10 6.63 -22.00 5.08
C LEU A 10 7.26 -22.58 3.81
N ARG A 11 8.58 -22.74 3.79
CA ARG A 11 9.30 -23.31 2.64
C ARG A 11 8.83 -24.73 2.31
N GLN A 12 8.59 -25.54 3.32
CA GLN A 12 8.08 -26.91 3.13
C GLN A 12 6.71 -26.91 2.45
N GLN A 13 5.79 -26.06 2.91
CA GLN A 13 4.45 -25.95 2.33
C GLN A 13 4.49 -25.42 0.90
N ILE A 14 5.32 -24.40 0.64
CA ILE A 14 5.47 -23.85 -0.70
C ILE A 14 6.04 -24.87 -1.69
N ARG A 15 7.06 -25.62 -1.28
CA ARG A 15 7.63 -26.69 -2.11
C ARG A 15 6.58 -27.75 -2.45
N ARG A 16 5.75 -28.11 -1.50
CA ARG A 16 4.67 -29.07 -1.71
C ARG A 16 3.69 -28.59 -2.77
N TRP A 17 3.23 -27.34 -2.67
CA TRP A 17 2.33 -26.77 -3.66
C TRP A 17 2.98 -26.64 -5.04
N ARG A 18 4.26 -26.29 -5.09
CA ARG A 18 5.01 -26.26 -6.37
C ARG A 18 5.09 -27.65 -7.02
N GLN A 19 5.35 -28.70 -6.25
CA GLN A 19 5.37 -30.06 -6.74
C GLN A 19 3.99 -30.50 -7.24
N GLU A 20 2.92 -30.01 -6.65
CA GLU A 20 1.55 -30.27 -7.08
C GLU A 20 1.13 -29.42 -8.29
N GLY A 21 1.99 -28.55 -8.79
CA GLY A 21 1.69 -27.66 -9.91
C GLY A 21 0.72 -26.53 -9.60
N LYS A 22 0.58 -26.15 -8.32
CA LYS A 22 -0.33 -25.09 -7.90
C LYS A 22 0.20 -23.72 -8.27
N ARG A 23 -0.70 -22.86 -8.75
CA ARG A 23 -0.44 -21.44 -8.94
C ARG A 23 -0.65 -20.73 -7.60
N ILE A 24 0.34 -19.97 -7.15
CA ILE A 24 0.38 -19.34 -5.83
C ILE A 24 0.23 -17.83 -5.95
N ALA A 25 -0.70 -17.25 -5.20
CA ALA A 25 -0.84 -15.81 -5.03
C ALA A 25 -0.40 -15.38 -3.63
N LEU A 26 0.22 -14.21 -3.54
CA LEU A 26 0.64 -13.59 -2.29
C LEU A 26 -0.08 -12.27 -2.08
N VAL A 27 -0.56 -12.04 -0.87
CA VAL A 27 -1.11 -10.75 -0.41
C VAL A 27 -0.33 -10.31 0.83
N PRO A 28 0.68 -9.44 0.69
CA PRO A 28 1.42 -8.92 1.84
C PRO A 28 0.56 -7.92 2.64
N THR A 29 0.51 -8.12 3.96
CA THR A 29 -0.20 -7.20 4.86
C THR A 29 0.57 -7.01 6.18
N MET A 30 0.19 -5.99 6.92
CA MET A 30 0.64 -5.81 8.30
C MET A 30 -0.46 -6.16 9.32
N GLY A 31 -1.52 -6.85 8.89
CA GLY A 31 -2.65 -7.15 9.75
C GLY A 31 -3.63 -5.99 9.92
N ASN A 32 -4.50 -6.07 10.92
CA ASN A 32 -5.59 -5.13 11.15
C ASN A 32 -6.46 -4.98 9.89
N LEU A 33 -6.92 -6.12 9.40
CA LEU A 33 -7.51 -6.24 8.08
C LEU A 33 -8.91 -5.63 8.01
N HIS A 34 -9.20 -4.97 6.91
CA HIS A 34 -10.50 -4.39 6.59
C HIS A 34 -10.95 -4.85 5.18
N ASP A 35 -12.10 -4.39 4.73
CA ASP A 35 -12.70 -4.82 3.45
C ASP A 35 -11.80 -4.51 2.24
N GLY A 36 -10.96 -3.49 2.32
CA GLY A 36 -9.95 -3.24 1.28
C GLY A 36 -8.97 -4.39 1.11
N HIS A 37 -8.49 -4.95 2.21
CA HIS A 37 -7.63 -6.14 2.19
C HIS A 37 -8.39 -7.37 1.69
N MET A 38 -9.66 -7.50 2.06
CA MET A 38 -10.50 -8.63 1.60
C MET A 38 -10.68 -8.60 0.09
N THR A 39 -10.77 -7.42 -0.51
CA THR A 39 -10.80 -7.26 -1.96
C THR A 39 -9.52 -7.75 -2.62
N LEU A 40 -8.35 -7.48 -2.01
CA LEU A 40 -7.06 -8.04 -2.47
C LEU A 40 -7.07 -9.57 -2.45
N VAL A 41 -7.60 -10.15 -1.38
CA VAL A 41 -7.74 -11.60 -1.23
C VAL A 41 -8.65 -12.18 -2.32
N ASP A 42 -9.78 -11.54 -2.58
CA ASP A 42 -10.72 -11.99 -3.61
C ASP A 42 -10.09 -11.97 -5.00
N GLU A 43 -9.32 -10.92 -5.32
CA GLU A 43 -8.56 -10.83 -6.58
C GLU A 43 -7.49 -11.92 -6.69
N ALA A 44 -6.78 -12.18 -5.59
CA ALA A 44 -5.79 -13.25 -5.54
C ALA A 44 -6.41 -14.62 -5.79
N ARG A 45 -7.55 -14.90 -5.14
CA ARG A 45 -8.28 -16.16 -5.32
C ARG A 45 -8.80 -16.38 -6.73
N ALA A 46 -9.23 -15.29 -7.38
CA ALA A 46 -9.73 -15.37 -8.75
C ALA A 46 -8.62 -15.74 -9.76
N ARG A 47 -7.35 -15.61 -9.39
CA ARG A 47 -6.20 -15.72 -10.28
C ARG A 47 -5.25 -16.88 -9.96
N ALA A 48 -5.42 -17.53 -8.82
CA ALA A 48 -4.49 -18.59 -8.37
C ALA A 48 -5.23 -19.76 -7.72
N ASP A 49 -4.53 -20.88 -7.61
CA ASP A 49 -5.06 -22.08 -6.96
C ASP A 49 -5.01 -21.97 -5.44
N VAL A 50 -3.97 -21.34 -4.91
CA VAL A 50 -3.77 -21.14 -3.48
C VAL A 50 -3.38 -19.70 -3.20
N VAL A 51 -3.84 -19.19 -2.05
CA VAL A 51 -3.57 -17.82 -1.59
C VAL A 51 -2.84 -17.86 -0.26
N VAL A 52 -1.69 -17.19 -0.23
CA VAL A 52 -0.89 -16.92 0.96
C VAL A 52 -1.05 -15.46 1.33
N VAL A 53 -1.43 -15.20 2.57
CA VAL A 53 -1.47 -13.84 3.14
C VAL A 53 -0.39 -13.74 4.20
N SER A 54 0.50 -12.75 4.09
CA SER A 54 1.44 -12.46 5.17
C SER A 54 0.84 -11.41 6.09
N VAL A 55 0.98 -11.64 7.40
CA VAL A 55 0.61 -10.72 8.47
C VAL A 55 1.86 -10.44 9.28
N PHE A 56 2.52 -9.31 8.98
CA PHE A 56 3.79 -8.97 9.60
C PHE A 56 3.90 -7.45 9.74
N VAL A 57 3.97 -6.98 10.98
CA VAL A 57 4.22 -5.56 11.29
C VAL A 57 5.72 -5.34 11.14
N ASN A 58 6.12 -4.84 9.97
CA ASN A 58 7.53 -4.76 9.56
C ASN A 58 8.25 -3.59 10.24
N PRO A 59 9.15 -3.83 11.21
CA PRO A 59 9.82 -2.74 11.92
C PRO A 59 10.72 -1.90 11.02
N MET A 60 11.26 -2.46 9.93
CA MET A 60 12.18 -1.75 9.05
C MET A 60 11.52 -0.59 8.30
N GLN A 61 10.22 -0.64 8.07
CA GLN A 61 9.51 0.42 7.34
C GLN A 61 8.90 1.51 8.23
N PHE A 62 9.01 1.36 9.54
CA PHE A 62 8.55 2.39 10.48
C PHE A 62 9.66 3.40 10.71
N ASP A 63 9.34 4.67 10.55
CA ASP A 63 10.26 5.79 10.79
C ASP A 63 10.17 6.32 12.23
N ARG A 64 9.12 5.93 12.98
CA ARG A 64 8.92 6.34 14.38
C ARG A 64 8.63 5.13 15.27
N PRO A 65 9.40 4.96 16.37
CA PRO A 65 9.20 3.84 17.31
C PRO A 65 7.81 3.82 17.96
N ASP A 66 7.20 4.98 18.21
CA ASP A 66 5.88 5.09 18.82
C ASP A 66 4.78 4.59 17.87
N ASP A 67 4.89 4.86 16.58
CA ASP A 67 3.96 4.38 15.56
C ASP A 67 4.03 2.84 15.46
N LEU A 68 5.24 2.29 15.46
CA LEU A 68 5.45 0.85 15.48
C LEU A 68 4.82 0.19 16.72
N ALA A 69 5.01 0.79 17.90
CA ALA A 69 4.49 0.25 19.16
C ALA A 69 2.96 0.27 19.21
N ARG A 70 2.34 1.28 18.61
CA ARG A 70 0.88 1.46 18.60
C ARG A 70 0.16 0.72 17.48
N TYR A 71 0.90 0.22 16.51
CA TYR A 71 0.26 -0.43 15.36
C TYR A 71 -0.61 -1.59 15.83
N PRO A 72 -1.90 -1.65 15.45
CA PRO A 72 -2.82 -2.67 15.94
C PRO A 72 -2.39 -4.08 15.52
N ARG A 73 -2.42 -5.00 16.49
CA ARG A 73 -2.10 -6.41 16.26
C ARG A 73 -3.32 -7.25 16.59
N THR A 74 -4.00 -7.74 15.56
CA THR A 74 -5.31 -8.39 15.64
C THR A 74 -5.31 -9.72 14.90
N LEU A 75 -4.28 -10.54 15.10
CA LEU A 75 -4.08 -11.78 14.34
C LEU A 75 -5.27 -12.74 14.42
N GLN A 76 -5.91 -12.86 15.59
CA GLN A 76 -7.04 -13.76 15.73
C GLN A 76 -8.23 -13.34 14.86
N GLU A 77 -8.63 -12.08 14.94
CA GLU A 77 -9.73 -11.55 14.14
C GLU A 77 -9.39 -11.55 12.65
N ASP A 78 -8.15 -11.21 12.32
CA ASP A 78 -7.66 -11.26 10.94
C ASP A 78 -7.73 -12.69 10.38
N SER A 79 -7.30 -13.68 11.16
CA SER A 79 -7.34 -15.09 10.76
C SER A 79 -8.76 -15.57 10.52
N GLU A 80 -9.73 -15.15 11.33
CA GLU A 80 -11.14 -15.48 11.14
C GLU A 80 -11.68 -14.89 9.83
N LYS A 81 -11.36 -13.63 9.54
CA LYS A 81 -11.74 -12.97 8.27
C LYS A 81 -11.15 -13.69 7.06
N LEU A 82 -9.87 -14.04 7.14
CA LEU A 82 -9.15 -14.70 6.05
C LEU A 82 -9.69 -16.12 5.82
N THR A 83 -10.01 -16.84 6.89
CA THR A 83 -10.62 -18.17 6.80
C THR A 83 -11.96 -18.12 6.07
N ARG A 84 -12.80 -17.13 6.36
CA ARG A 84 -14.09 -16.96 5.68
C ARG A 84 -13.95 -16.63 4.20
N ARG A 85 -12.85 -16.01 3.80
CA ARG A 85 -12.55 -15.71 2.40
C ARG A 85 -11.79 -16.82 1.69
N GLY A 86 -11.56 -17.95 2.36
CA GLY A 86 -10.94 -19.14 1.78
C GLY A 86 -9.45 -19.01 1.51
N VAL A 87 -8.74 -18.22 2.29
CA VAL A 87 -7.28 -18.16 2.26
C VAL A 87 -6.71 -19.52 2.71
N ASP A 88 -5.67 -19.98 2.02
CA ASP A 88 -5.07 -21.30 2.28
C ASP A 88 -4.03 -21.26 3.40
N LEU A 89 -3.24 -20.18 3.46
CA LEU A 89 -2.15 -20.05 4.42
C LEU A 89 -1.98 -18.60 4.86
N VAL A 90 -1.81 -18.41 6.16
CA VAL A 90 -1.34 -17.15 6.76
C VAL A 90 0.08 -17.35 7.26
N PHE A 91 1.00 -16.50 6.79
CA PHE A 91 2.34 -16.44 7.30
C PHE A 91 2.45 -15.28 8.28
N ALA A 92 2.62 -15.60 9.56
CA ALA A 92 2.64 -14.61 10.65
C ALA A 92 3.92 -14.79 11.49
N PRO A 93 5.11 -14.44 10.94
CA PRO A 93 6.36 -14.63 11.65
C PRO A 93 6.58 -13.57 12.74
N ALA A 94 7.39 -13.92 13.74
CA ALA A 94 7.94 -12.95 14.68
C ALA A 94 9.04 -12.11 14.00
N PRO A 95 9.29 -10.86 14.45
CA PRO A 95 10.36 -10.04 13.89
C PRO A 95 11.75 -10.72 13.91
N ALA A 96 12.08 -11.47 14.96
CA ALA A 96 13.33 -12.19 15.07
C ALA A 96 13.48 -13.32 14.04
N ALA A 97 12.39 -13.88 13.54
CA ALA A 97 12.43 -14.87 12.47
C ALA A 97 12.74 -14.26 11.12
N VAL A 98 12.26 -13.03 10.87
CA VAL A 98 12.49 -12.29 9.62
C VAL A 98 13.85 -11.59 9.63
N TYR A 99 14.22 -11.00 10.75
CA TYR A 99 15.47 -10.24 10.94
C TYR A 99 16.28 -10.83 12.09
N PRO A 100 16.86 -12.03 11.92
CA PRO A 100 17.51 -12.76 13.04
C PRO A 100 18.75 -12.07 13.61
N GLN A 101 19.36 -11.16 12.86
CA GLN A 101 20.54 -10.41 13.30
C GLN A 101 20.25 -8.94 13.57
N GLY A 102 18.96 -8.57 13.67
CA GLY A 102 18.54 -7.20 13.85
C GLY A 102 18.54 -6.39 12.56
N LEU A 103 17.95 -5.20 12.60
CA LEU A 103 17.75 -4.36 11.42
C LEU A 103 19.06 -3.78 10.87
N GLU A 104 20.00 -3.45 11.75
CA GLU A 104 21.27 -2.80 11.36
C GLU A 104 22.19 -3.73 10.56
N GLN A 105 22.09 -5.03 10.79
CA GLN A 105 22.90 -6.05 10.11
C GLN A 105 22.19 -6.67 8.91
N GLN A 106 20.95 -6.26 8.65
CA GLN A 106 20.15 -6.84 7.61
C GLN A 106 20.57 -6.33 6.22
N THR A 107 20.78 -7.26 5.30
CA THR A 107 20.82 -6.93 3.87
C THR A 107 19.50 -6.28 3.47
N TYR A 108 19.56 -5.19 2.75
CA TYR A 108 18.37 -4.48 2.33
C TYR A 108 18.33 -4.29 0.82
N VAL A 109 17.11 -4.09 0.31
CA VAL A 109 16.85 -3.74 -1.08
C VAL A 109 16.42 -2.28 -1.13
N ASP A 110 17.12 -1.49 -1.92
CA ASP A 110 16.82 -0.08 -2.14
C ASP A 110 16.51 0.14 -3.62
N VAL A 111 15.44 0.86 -3.91
CA VAL A 111 15.02 1.16 -5.29
C VAL A 111 15.35 2.62 -5.59
N PRO A 112 16.41 2.89 -6.36
CA PRO A 112 16.85 4.26 -6.60
C PRO A 112 15.79 5.14 -7.27
N GLY A 113 15.81 6.41 -6.92
CA GLY A 113 14.93 7.42 -7.48
C GLY A 113 13.56 7.46 -6.83
N ILE A 114 12.87 6.33 -6.77
CA ILE A 114 11.49 6.28 -6.23
C ILE A 114 11.44 6.18 -4.70
N SER A 115 12.48 5.66 -4.06
CA SER A 115 12.52 5.48 -2.60
C SER A 115 12.70 6.77 -1.82
N THR A 116 13.21 7.82 -2.45
CA THR A 116 13.67 9.05 -1.77
C THR A 116 12.89 10.31 -2.15
N ILE A 117 11.88 10.17 -2.98
CA ILE A 117 11.01 11.28 -3.40
C ILE A 117 9.65 11.21 -2.70
N LEU A 118 8.89 12.30 -2.74
CA LEU A 118 7.52 12.38 -2.22
C LEU A 118 7.44 11.86 -0.78
N GLU A 119 6.65 10.85 -0.49
CA GLU A 119 6.57 10.25 0.84
C GLU A 119 7.91 9.67 1.31
N GLY A 120 8.75 9.22 0.37
CA GLY A 120 10.10 8.76 0.68
C GLY A 120 11.04 9.85 1.17
N ALA A 121 10.79 11.12 0.80
CA ALA A 121 11.53 12.26 1.32
C ALA A 121 11.10 12.61 2.76
N SER A 122 9.80 12.54 3.05
CA SER A 122 9.26 12.83 4.38
C SER A 122 9.44 11.69 5.39
N ARG A 123 9.60 10.46 4.91
CA ARG A 123 9.79 9.25 5.72
C ARG A 123 11.07 8.52 5.31
N PRO A 124 12.26 9.03 5.66
CA PRO A 124 13.52 8.40 5.27
C PRO A 124 13.61 6.94 5.70
N GLY A 125 13.98 6.06 4.78
CA GLY A 125 14.11 4.62 5.04
C GLY A 125 12.81 3.82 4.95
N HIS A 126 11.65 4.47 4.89
CA HIS A 126 10.36 3.77 4.81
C HIS A 126 10.29 2.83 3.60
N PHE A 127 10.53 3.33 2.40
CA PHE A 127 10.44 2.51 1.19
C PHE A 127 11.54 1.46 1.07
N ARG A 128 12.72 1.72 1.63
CA ARG A 128 13.76 0.68 1.75
C ARG A 128 13.24 -0.49 2.61
N GLY A 129 12.55 -0.18 3.69
CA GLY A 129 11.92 -1.20 4.52
C GLY A 129 10.85 -2.00 3.76
N VAL A 130 10.03 -1.32 2.97
CA VAL A 130 9.00 -1.96 2.14
C VAL A 130 9.62 -2.88 1.08
N SER A 131 10.56 -2.38 0.30
CA SER A 131 11.23 -3.18 -0.75
C SER A 131 11.98 -4.37 -0.19
N THR A 132 12.57 -4.22 0.99
CA THR A 132 13.30 -5.31 1.67
C THR A 132 12.34 -6.42 2.11
N ILE A 133 11.26 -6.09 2.82
CA ILE A 133 10.31 -7.13 3.28
C ILE A 133 9.60 -7.79 2.10
N VAL A 134 9.19 -7.03 1.11
CA VAL A 134 8.50 -7.61 -0.07
C VAL A 134 9.44 -8.55 -0.83
N SER A 135 10.70 -8.16 -1.02
CA SER A 135 11.73 -9.02 -1.63
C SER A 135 11.91 -10.32 -0.83
N LYS A 136 11.99 -10.23 0.49
CA LYS A 136 12.09 -11.42 1.36
C LYS A 136 10.87 -12.34 1.21
N LEU A 137 9.68 -11.77 1.20
CA LEU A 137 8.44 -12.53 1.01
C LEU A 137 8.38 -13.19 -0.38
N PHE A 138 8.83 -12.50 -1.41
CA PHE A 138 8.91 -13.08 -2.76
C PHE A 138 9.86 -14.27 -2.81
N ASN A 139 11.00 -14.17 -2.14
CA ASN A 139 11.95 -15.28 -2.07
C ASN A 139 11.43 -16.46 -1.24
N LEU A 140 10.65 -16.21 -0.19
CA LEU A 140 10.11 -17.24 0.69
C LEU A 140 8.90 -17.94 0.09
N VAL A 141 8.00 -17.19 -0.50
CA VAL A 141 6.73 -17.71 -1.04
C VAL A 141 6.88 -18.11 -2.51
N GLN A 142 7.74 -17.44 -3.25
CA GLN A 142 7.92 -17.65 -4.69
C GLN A 142 6.57 -17.63 -5.44
N PRO A 143 5.77 -16.56 -5.26
CA PRO A 143 4.43 -16.52 -5.83
C PRO A 143 4.48 -16.35 -7.35
N ASP A 144 3.41 -16.77 -8.03
CA ASP A 144 3.20 -16.47 -9.45
C ASP A 144 2.66 -15.06 -9.63
N LEU A 145 1.89 -14.58 -8.63
CA LEU A 145 1.37 -13.23 -8.61
C LEU A 145 1.29 -12.70 -7.18
N ALA A 146 1.31 -11.38 -7.05
CA ALA A 146 1.11 -10.70 -5.78
C ALA A 146 0.16 -9.52 -5.99
N CYS A 147 -0.77 -9.32 -5.06
CA CYS A 147 -1.77 -8.27 -5.12
C CYS A 147 -1.43 -7.13 -4.17
N PHE A 148 -1.49 -5.91 -4.67
CA PHE A 148 -1.27 -4.67 -3.91
C PHE A 148 -2.37 -3.68 -4.22
N GLY A 149 -2.78 -2.89 -3.22
CA GLY A 149 -3.77 -1.84 -3.43
C GLY A 149 -3.20 -0.61 -4.13
N GLU A 150 -3.97 -0.01 -5.03
CA GLU A 150 -3.60 1.25 -5.70
C GLU A 150 -3.64 2.45 -4.74
N LYS A 151 -4.26 2.31 -3.57
CA LYS A 151 -4.31 3.36 -2.56
C LYS A 151 -2.91 3.80 -2.12
N ASP A 152 -1.99 2.88 -1.93
CA ASP A 152 -0.57 3.14 -1.68
C ASP A 152 0.17 3.21 -3.02
N TYR A 153 -0.12 4.25 -3.80
CA TYR A 153 0.31 4.40 -5.19
C TYR A 153 1.82 4.33 -5.36
N GLN A 154 2.57 5.06 -4.55
CA GLN A 154 4.04 5.07 -4.63
C GLN A 154 4.62 3.71 -4.23
N GLN A 155 4.04 3.03 -3.27
CA GLN A 155 4.43 1.66 -2.89
C GLN A 155 4.24 0.69 -4.06
N LEU A 156 3.10 0.75 -4.74
CA LEU A 156 2.84 -0.10 -5.91
C LEU A 156 3.84 0.18 -7.03
N ALA A 157 4.14 1.46 -7.29
CA ALA A 157 5.14 1.85 -8.28
C ALA A 157 6.54 1.36 -7.89
N LEU A 158 6.91 1.44 -6.62
CA LEU A 158 8.16 0.92 -6.07
C LEU A 158 8.29 -0.58 -6.32
N ILE A 159 7.26 -1.34 -6.00
CA ILE A 159 7.26 -2.80 -6.14
C ILE A 159 7.36 -3.20 -7.62
N ARG A 160 6.62 -2.54 -8.49
CA ARG A 160 6.69 -2.78 -9.94
C ARG A 160 8.07 -2.51 -10.50
N LYS A 161 8.70 -1.42 -10.07
CA LYS A 161 10.07 -1.11 -10.49
C LYS A 161 11.06 -2.16 -9.98
N MET A 162 10.96 -2.55 -8.72
CA MET A 162 11.81 -3.58 -8.14
C MET A 162 11.70 -4.91 -8.91
N VAL A 163 10.47 -5.33 -9.20
CA VAL A 163 10.21 -6.58 -9.95
C VAL A 163 10.84 -6.52 -11.34
N ALA A 164 10.66 -5.41 -12.05
CA ALA A 164 11.25 -5.23 -13.38
C ALA A 164 12.78 -5.20 -13.34
N ASP A 165 13.36 -4.40 -12.43
CA ASP A 165 14.81 -4.21 -12.34
C ASP A 165 15.53 -5.49 -11.89
N MET A 166 14.94 -6.24 -10.97
CA MET A 166 15.56 -7.43 -10.38
C MET A 166 15.20 -8.73 -11.13
N GLY A 167 14.34 -8.65 -12.13
CA GLY A 167 13.97 -9.81 -12.94
C GLY A 167 13.12 -10.85 -12.21
N TYR A 168 12.31 -10.45 -11.26
CA TYR A 168 11.34 -11.37 -10.64
C TYR A 168 10.29 -11.81 -11.66
N ASP A 169 10.06 -13.11 -11.74
CA ASP A 169 8.98 -13.68 -12.55
C ASP A 169 7.68 -13.73 -11.75
N ILE A 170 7.15 -12.56 -11.44
CA ILE A 170 5.96 -12.39 -10.60
C ILE A 170 5.06 -11.33 -11.23
N ASP A 171 3.80 -11.67 -11.46
CA ASP A 171 2.80 -10.70 -11.91
C ASP A 171 2.36 -9.82 -10.74
N ILE A 172 2.54 -8.52 -10.84
CA ILE A 172 2.06 -7.57 -9.84
C ILE A 172 0.69 -7.06 -10.24
N VAL A 173 -0.30 -7.39 -9.43
CA VAL A 173 -1.70 -7.01 -9.67
C VAL A 173 -2.03 -5.79 -8.79
N GLY A 174 -2.28 -4.65 -9.44
CA GLY A 174 -2.80 -3.46 -8.77
C GLY A 174 -4.31 -3.56 -8.64
N VAL A 175 -4.83 -3.39 -7.43
CA VAL A 175 -6.26 -3.47 -7.14
C VAL A 175 -6.79 -2.08 -6.81
N PRO A 176 -7.88 -1.64 -7.47
CA PRO A 176 -8.44 -0.31 -7.25
C PRO A 176 -8.79 -0.04 -5.78
N THR A 177 -8.62 1.20 -5.36
CA THR A 177 -8.93 1.64 -4.01
C THR A 177 -10.39 1.33 -3.66
N VAL A 178 -10.59 0.61 -2.55
CA VAL A 178 -11.92 0.32 -2.02
C VAL A 178 -12.40 1.49 -1.16
N ARG A 179 -13.63 1.91 -1.38
CA ARG A 179 -14.19 3.08 -0.71
C ARG A 179 -15.48 2.73 0.02
N ALA A 180 -15.75 3.44 1.12
CA ALA A 180 -17.06 3.45 1.75
C ALA A 180 -18.07 4.11 0.79
N LYS A 181 -19.36 3.96 1.09
CA LYS A 181 -20.44 4.51 0.24
C LYS A 181 -20.35 6.03 0.05
N ASP A 182 -19.78 6.74 1.02
CA ASP A 182 -19.59 8.19 0.97
C ASP A 182 -18.29 8.63 0.29
N GLY A 183 -17.52 7.70 -0.23
CA GLY A 183 -16.30 7.96 -0.98
C GLY A 183 -14.99 7.88 -0.18
N LEU A 184 -15.06 7.73 1.14
CA LEU A 184 -13.86 7.61 1.96
C LEU A 184 -13.09 6.34 1.62
N ALA A 185 -11.82 6.47 1.27
CA ALA A 185 -10.95 5.32 1.06
C ALA A 185 -10.80 4.50 2.35
N LEU A 186 -10.93 3.18 2.25
CA LEU A 186 -10.78 2.31 3.42
C LEU A 186 -9.33 2.27 3.88
N SER A 187 -9.14 2.42 5.18
CA SER A 187 -7.82 2.44 5.82
C SER A 187 -7.94 2.00 7.27
N SER A 188 -6.90 1.33 7.75
CA SER A 188 -6.76 1.01 9.18
C SER A 188 -6.76 2.26 10.06
N ARG A 189 -6.31 3.40 9.52
CA ARG A 189 -6.27 4.68 10.24
C ARG A 189 -7.62 5.34 10.40
N ASN A 190 -8.64 4.92 9.67
CA ASN A 190 -10.00 5.44 9.82
C ASN A 190 -10.56 5.19 11.23
N GLY A 191 -10.06 4.17 11.93
CA GLY A 191 -10.41 3.91 13.32
C GLY A 191 -9.97 4.97 14.31
N TYR A 192 -9.06 5.86 13.95
CA TYR A 192 -8.62 6.97 14.78
C TYR A 192 -9.54 8.20 14.71
N LEU A 193 -10.48 8.20 13.76
CA LEU A 193 -11.44 9.30 13.58
C LEU A 193 -12.52 9.26 14.64
N THR A 194 -12.86 10.43 15.20
CA THR A 194 -14.08 10.58 15.99
C THR A 194 -15.31 10.48 15.07
N ALA A 195 -16.50 10.31 15.65
CA ALA A 195 -17.74 10.25 14.87
C ALA A 195 -17.96 11.52 14.03
N GLU A 196 -17.62 12.69 14.57
CA GLU A 196 -17.72 13.97 13.86
C GLU A 196 -16.70 14.08 12.74
N GLU A 197 -15.45 13.69 13.01
CA GLU A 197 -14.38 13.65 12.01
C GLU A 197 -14.71 12.68 10.89
N ARG A 198 -15.30 11.52 11.21
CA ARG A 198 -15.72 10.53 10.20
C ARG A 198 -16.71 11.12 9.18
N LYS A 199 -17.59 12.01 9.62
CA LYS A 199 -18.54 12.71 8.72
C LYS A 199 -17.85 13.68 7.78
N VAL A 200 -16.74 14.27 8.21
CA VAL A 200 -15.95 15.22 7.42
C VAL A 200 -14.99 14.50 6.48
N ALA A 201 -14.47 13.34 6.88
CA ALA A 201 -13.43 12.61 6.16
C ALA A 201 -13.68 12.41 4.65
N PRO A 202 -14.92 12.17 4.18
CA PRO A 202 -15.19 12.05 2.74
C PRO A 202 -14.90 13.30 1.91
N GLN A 203 -14.73 14.47 2.56
CA GLN A 203 -14.35 15.69 1.86
C GLN A 203 -12.99 15.58 1.18
N LEU A 204 -12.09 14.75 1.71
CA LEU A 204 -10.78 14.52 1.09
C LEU A 204 -10.92 14.02 -0.36
N SER A 205 -11.72 12.98 -0.58
CA SER A 205 -11.94 12.44 -1.92
C SER A 205 -12.72 13.40 -2.81
N LYS A 206 -13.67 14.15 -2.26
CA LYS A 206 -14.44 15.15 -3.03
C LYS A 206 -13.54 16.28 -3.53
N ILE A 207 -12.68 16.81 -2.66
CA ILE A 207 -11.73 17.86 -3.02
C ILE A 207 -10.72 17.33 -4.05
N MET A 208 -10.25 16.11 -3.86
CA MET A 208 -9.36 15.43 -4.82
C MET A 208 -10.01 15.27 -6.19
N ASN A 209 -11.27 14.82 -6.23
CA ASN A 209 -12.01 14.66 -7.48
C ASN A 209 -12.19 15.98 -8.22
N ALA A 210 -12.44 17.06 -7.50
CA ALA A 210 -12.57 18.40 -8.09
C ALA A 210 -11.23 18.85 -8.72
N LEU A 211 -10.10 18.60 -8.03
CA LEU A 211 -8.77 18.87 -8.57
C LEU A 211 -8.49 18.03 -9.82
N ALA A 212 -8.79 16.75 -9.77
CA ALA A 212 -8.63 15.85 -10.90
C ALA A 212 -9.45 16.31 -12.11
N GLN A 213 -10.66 16.79 -11.89
CA GLN A 213 -11.52 17.32 -12.95
C GLN A 213 -10.92 18.57 -13.60
N GLN A 214 -10.33 19.45 -12.82
CA GLN A 214 -9.65 20.65 -13.36
C GLN A 214 -8.48 20.24 -14.26
N LEU A 215 -7.69 19.25 -13.84
CA LEU A 215 -6.60 18.71 -14.67
C LEU A 215 -7.12 18.07 -15.97
N ALA A 216 -8.20 17.30 -15.88
CA ALA A 216 -8.84 16.67 -17.04
C ALA A 216 -9.38 17.72 -18.02
N ASN A 217 -9.80 18.87 -17.54
CA ASN A 217 -10.31 19.98 -18.35
C ASN A 217 -9.20 20.86 -18.95
N GLY A 218 -7.93 20.54 -18.72
CA GLY A 218 -6.81 21.22 -19.34
C GLY A 218 -6.05 22.20 -18.45
N GLU A 219 -6.45 22.38 -17.19
CA GLU A 219 -5.68 23.20 -16.25
C GLU A 219 -4.30 22.59 -15.98
N ARG A 220 -3.27 23.44 -16.01
CA ARG A 220 -1.86 23.00 -15.85
C ARG A 220 -1.06 23.87 -14.88
N GLN A 221 -1.71 24.86 -14.23
CA GLN A 221 -1.06 25.71 -13.24
C GLN A 221 -0.93 24.96 -11.91
N VAL A 222 0.01 24.01 -11.84
CA VAL A 222 0.13 23.05 -10.75
C VAL A 222 0.23 23.72 -9.38
N GLU A 223 1.10 24.70 -9.22
CA GLU A 223 1.28 25.39 -7.94
C GLU A 223 0.01 26.08 -7.46
N ALA A 224 -0.69 26.77 -8.36
CA ALA A 224 -1.95 27.46 -8.05
C ALA A 224 -3.06 26.45 -7.69
N LEU A 225 -3.14 25.34 -8.41
CA LEU A 225 -4.10 24.26 -8.12
C LEU A 225 -3.86 23.63 -6.74
N LEU A 226 -2.60 23.38 -6.39
CA LEU A 226 -2.25 22.81 -5.10
C LEU A 226 -2.51 23.77 -3.95
N GLU A 227 -2.22 25.06 -4.13
CA GLU A 227 -2.51 26.09 -3.14
C GLU A 227 -4.02 26.20 -2.88
N GLN A 228 -4.81 26.26 -3.94
CA GLN A 228 -6.28 26.27 -3.85
C GLN A 228 -6.81 25.03 -3.13
N THR A 229 -6.27 23.87 -3.46
CA THR A 229 -6.65 22.59 -2.84
C THR A 229 -6.32 22.58 -1.34
N ALA A 230 -5.14 23.09 -0.96
CA ALA A 230 -4.75 23.22 0.43
C ALA A 230 -5.71 24.09 1.23
N GLU A 231 -6.14 25.22 0.65
CA GLU A 231 -7.13 26.10 1.27
C GLU A 231 -8.49 25.43 1.44
N GLN A 232 -8.94 24.70 0.43
CA GLN A 232 -10.19 23.92 0.51
C GLN A 232 -10.14 22.88 1.61
N LEU A 233 -9.01 22.18 1.76
CA LEU A 233 -8.81 21.20 2.83
C LEU A 233 -8.85 21.85 4.21
N ARG A 234 -8.16 22.98 4.39
CA ARG A 234 -8.18 23.71 5.65
C ARG A 234 -9.59 24.18 6.01
N ALA A 235 -10.32 24.70 5.04
CA ALA A 235 -11.71 25.13 5.23
C ALA A 235 -12.63 23.98 5.63
N ALA A 236 -12.33 22.75 5.21
CA ALA A 236 -13.07 21.55 5.57
C ALA A 236 -12.63 20.95 6.92
N GLY A 237 -11.59 21.48 7.56
CA GLY A 237 -11.10 21.03 8.87
C GLY A 237 -9.87 20.13 8.83
N PHE A 238 -9.27 19.91 7.67
CA PHE A 238 -8.03 19.15 7.54
C PHE A 238 -6.81 20.05 7.73
N THR A 239 -5.71 19.42 8.12
CA THR A 239 -4.37 20.01 8.03
C THR A 239 -3.64 19.34 6.87
N PRO A 240 -3.45 20.02 5.73
CA PRO A 240 -2.71 19.45 4.61
C PRO A 240 -1.29 19.07 5.03
N ASP A 241 -0.84 17.90 4.58
CA ASP A 241 0.51 17.43 4.84
C ASP A 241 1.30 17.30 3.53
N GLU A 242 0.82 16.46 2.60
CA GLU A 242 1.43 16.28 1.30
C GLU A 242 0.38 16.40 0.20
N LEU A 243 0.61 17.29 -0.75
CA LEU A 243 -0.23 17.49 -1.92
C LEU A 243 0.67 17.53 -3.14
N PHE A 244 0.50 16.56 -4.03
CA PHE A 244 1.33 16.46 -5.24
C PHE A 244 0.48 16.21 -6.47
N ILE A 245 0.89 16.80 -7.58
CA ILE A 245 0.46 16.43 -8.92
C ILE A 245 1.71 16.00 -9.66
N ARG A 246 1.74 14.74 -10.10
CA ARG A 246 2.92 14.15 -10.74
C ARG A 246 2.53 13.41 -12.01
N ASP A 247 3.50 13.16 -12.86
CA ASP A 247 3.38 12.19 -13.94
C ASP A 247 3.07 10.81 -13.35
N ALA A 248 2.04 10.15 -13.85
CA ALA A 248 1.53 8.91 -13.25
C ALA A 248 2.53 7.74 -13.36
N ASP A 249 3.39 7.75 -14.37
CA ASP A 249 4.33 6.66 -14.63
C ASP A 249 5.68 6.91 -13.95
N SER A 250 6.21 8.12 -14.03
CA SER A 250 7.53 8.47 -13.50
C SER A 250 7.54 8.99 -12.07
N LEU A 251 6.41 9.51 -11.58
CA LEU A 251 6.27 10.25 -10.32
C LEU A 251 7.11 11.53 -10.27
N GLN A 252 7.63 11.97 -11.41
CA GLN A 252 8.32 13.24 -11.56
C GLN A 252 7.30 14.36 -11.84
N PRO A 253 7.69 15.64 -11.74
CA PRO A 253 6.82 16.74 -12.13
C PRO A 253 6.27 16.56 -13.55
N LEU A 254 5.05 17.05 -13.78
CA LEU A 254 4.44 17.01 -15.11
C LEU A 254 5.30 17.73 -16.15
N THR A 255 5.36 17.18 -17.34
CA THR A 255 5.95 17.81 -18.53
C THR A 255 4.88 17.95 -19.60
N VAL A 256 5.22 18.63 -20.69
CA VAL A 256 4.32 18.76 -21.85
C VAL A 256 4.01 17.39 -22.49
N ASP A 257 4.87 16.40 -22.28
CA ASP A 257 4.72 15.06 -22.84
C ASP A 257 3.97 14.09 -21.90
N SER A 258 3.64 14.52 -20.69
CA SER A 258 2.91 13.68 -19.75
C SER A 258 1.51 13.35 -20.27
N GLN A 259 1.22 12.05 -20.40
CA GLN A 259 -0.08 11.56 -20.89
C GLN A 259 -1.10 11.40 -19.78
N ARG A 260 -0.62 11.08 -18.57
CA ARG A 260 -1.45 10.88 -17.38
C ARG A 260 -0.79 11.53 -16.18
N ALA A 261 -1.62 12.12 -15.34
CA ALA A 261 -1.20 12.61 -14.03
C ALA A 261 -1.71 11.70 -12.93
N VAL A 262 -1.08 11.80 -11.77
CA VAL A 262 -1.62 11.29 -10.52
C VAL A 262 -1.66 12.43 -9.50
N VAL A 263 -2.81 12.57 -8.85
CA VAL A 263 -2.98 13.44 -7.70
C VAL A 263 -2.73 12.60 -6.46
N LEU A 264 -1.79 13.01 -5.62
CA LEU A 264 -1.41 12.32 -4.38
C LEU A 264 -1.69 13.26 -3.22
N MET A 265 -2.54 12.84 -2.29
CA MET A 265 -2.95 13.68 -1.16
C MET A 265 -2.75 12.97 0.15
N ALA A 266 -2.19 13.69 1.12
CA ALA A 266 -2.15 13.30 2.52
C ALA A 266 -2.54 14.49 3.37
N ALA A 267 -3.47 14.29 4.28
CA ALA A 267 -3.95 15.35 5.17
C ALA A 267 -4.34 14.77 6.52
N TRP A 268 -4.08 15.52 7.58
CA TRP A 268 -4.49 15.17 8.92
C TRP A 268 -5.92 15.61 9.18
N LEU A 269 -6.70 14.73 9.75
CA LEU A 269 -8.01 15.05 10.33
C LEU A 269 -8.00 14.50 11.75
N GLY A 270 -7.90 15.41 12.73
CA GLY A 270 -7.64 15.02 14.11
C GLY A 270 -6.33 14.24 14.22
N LYS A 271 -6.40 13.03 14.74
CA LYS A 271 -5.23 12.14 14.91
C LYS A 271 -4.96 11.20 13.73
N ALA A 272 -5.82 11.24 12.71
CA ALA A 272 -5.69 10.37 11.55
C ALA A 272 -5.02 11.09 10.39
N ARG A 273 -3.94 10.54 9.90
CA ARG A 273 -3.34 10.95 8.62
C ARG A 273 -4.00 10.14 7.51
N LEU A 274 -4.87 10.79 6.77
CA LEU A 274 -5.60 10.18 5.67
C LEU A 274 -4.84 10.39 4.37
N ILE A 275 -4.78 9.37 3.54
CA ILE A 275 -4.19 9.44 2.20
C ILE A 275 -5.22 9.04 1.15
N ASP A 276 -5.09 9.62 -0.02
CA ASP A 276 -5.87 9.24 -1.19
C ASP A 276 -5.09 9.60 -2.45
N ASN A 277 -5.47 9.01 -3.56
CA ASN A 277 -4.89 9.36 -4.86
C ASN A 277 -5.89 9.14 -5.98
N GLN A 278 -5.66 9.81 -7.10
CA GLN A 278 -6.45 9.63 -8.30
C GLN A 278 -5.59 9.87 -9.53
N GLN A 279 -5.68 8.95 -10.48
CA GLN A 279 -5.09 9.14 -11.80
C GLN A 279 -6.02 9.96 -12.68
N VAL A 280 -5.42 10.76 -13.56
CA VAL A 280 -6.12 11.65 -14.48
C VAL A 280 -5.53 11.50 -15.87
N ASP A 281 -6.37 11.26 -16.86
CA ASP A 281 -5.95 11.31 -18.26
C ASP A 281 -5.80 12.77 -18.68
N LEU A 282 -4.65 13.11 -19.24
CA LEU A 282 -4.31 14.46 -19.69
C LEU A 282 -4.48 14.64 -21.20
N THR A 283 -4.77 13.59 -21.92
CA THR A 283 -5.02 13.65 -23.38
C THR A 283 -6.41 14.22 -23.61
N LEU A 284 -6.48 15.33 -24.33
CA LEU A 284 -7.73 15.98 -24.75
C LEU A 284 -8.18 15.45 -26.10
#